data_b888b7ea4ca0e6f557f04680eacbabf3
#
_entry.id   b888b7ea4ca0e6f557f04680eacbabf3
#
_cell.length_a   1.000
_cell.length_b   1.000
_cell.length_c   1.000
_cell.angle_alpha   90.00
_cell.angle_beta   90.00
_cell.angle_gamma   90.00
#
_symmetry.space_group_name_H-M   'P 1'
#
loop_
_entity.id
_entity.type
_entity.pdbx_description
1 polymer ?
#
loop_
_entity_poly.entity_id
_entity_poly.type
_entity_poly.pdbx_seq_one_letter_code
_entity_poly.pdbx_strand_id
1 'polypeptide(L)'
;MTIVDTCFLIDLMKGDSGAEQIAWNNKQLKTTAISSAEFLYSAKRSDKKNVYEISEKFIRFFPVLPFDAESAVVYALIAHSLSRTDRHISTFDELIAAIALRNNEPLVTRDQHFAVIEGLNLIAY
;
A
#
# COMPACT_ATOMS: atom_id res chain seq x y z
N MET A 1 14.57 -0.17 -1.07
CA MET A 1 13.44 -1.07 -0.80
C MET A 1 12.17 -0.40 -1.26
N THR A 2 11.17 -1.16 -1.59
CA THR A 2 9.98 -0.63 -2.26
C THR A 2 8.73 -1.12 -1.54
N ILE A 3 7.82 -0.19 -1.28
CA ILE A 3 6.54 -0.49 -0.62
C ILE A 3 5.49 -0.75 -1.69
N VAL A 4 4.69 -1.79 -1.50
CA VAL A 4 3.56 -2.10 -2.37
C VAL A 4 2.25 -1.83 -1.64
N ASP A 5 1.25 -1.32 -2.38
CA ASP A 5 -0.05 -0.99 -1.82
C ASP A 5 -1.02 -2.18 -1.87
N THR A 6 -2.24 -1.95 -1.40
CA THR A 6 -3.28 -2.98 -1.36
C THR A 6 -3.63 -3.50 -2.75
N CYS A 7 -3.76 -2.61 -3.75
CA CYS A 7 -4.10 -3.01 -5.11
C CYS A 7 -3.02 -3.91 -5.72
N PHE A 8 -1.76 -3.58 -5.47
CA PHE A 8 -0.65 -4.41 -5.95
C PHE A 8 -0.72 -5.82 -5.36
N LEU A 9 -0.97 -5.93 -4.05
CA LEU A 9 -1.06 -7.23 -3.39
C LEU A 9 -2.17 -8.09 -4.01
N ILE A 10 -3.33 -7.48 -4.25
CA ILE A 10 -4.46 -8.16 -4.88
C ILE A 10 -4.11 -8.58 -6.31
N ASP A 11 -3.53 -7.68 -7.08
CA ASP A 11 -3.16 -7.94 -8.47
C ASP A 11 -2.10 -9.04 -8.57
N LEU A 12 -1.10 -9.01 -7.71
CA LEU A 12 -0.05 -10.03 -7.71
C LEU A 12 -0.63 -11.41 -7.38
N MET A 13 -1.53 -11.49 -6.39
CA MET A 13 -2.17 -12.75 -6.03
C MET A 13 -3.05 -13.30 -7.15
N LYS A 14 -3.63 -12.42 -7.98
CA LYS A 14 -4.44 -12.80 -9.13
C LYS A 14 -3.63 -13.13 -10.38
N GLY A 15 -2.31 -12.92 -10.35
CA GLY A 15 -1.44 -13.21 -11.48
C GLY A 15 -1.39 -12.10 -12.52
N ASP A 16 -1.65 -10.85 -12.13
CA ASP A 16 -1.53 -9.71 -13.05
C ASP A 16 -0.10 -9.59 -13.58
N SER A 17 0.05 -9.49 -14.90
CA SER A 17 1.37 -9.49 -15.53
C SER A 17 2.23 -8.28 -15.16
N GLY A 18 1.61 -7.10 -14.99
CA GLY A 18 2.33 -5.90 -14.57
C GLY A 18 2.87 -6.04 -13.15
N ALA A 19 2.04 -6.55 -12.23
CA ALA A 19 2.44 -6.80 -10.86
C ALA A 19 3.54 -7.87 -10.78
N GLU A 20 3.41 -8.94 -11.55
CA GLU A 20 4.42 -9.99 -11.60
C GLU A 20 5.77 -9.46 -12.10
N GLN A 21 5.76 -8.60 -13.10
CA GLN A 21 6.98 -8.00 -13.62
C GLN A 21 7.70 -7.16 -12.56
N ILE A 22 6.95 -6.36 -11.81
CA ILE A 22 7.50 -5.59 -10.69
C ILE A 22 8.10 -6.54 -9.65
N ALA A 23 7.39 -7.61 -9.31
CA ALA A 23 7.86 -8.58 -8.31
C ALA A 23 9.15 -9.28 -8.76
N TRP A 24 9.26 -9.62 -10.05
CA TRP A 24 10.46 -10.22 -10.60
C TRP A 24 11.68 -9.29 -10.53
N ASN A 25 11.46 -8.01 -10.79
CA ASN A 25 12.54 -7.02 -10.88
C ASN A 25 12.93 -6.42 -9.54
N ASN A 26 12.15 -6.65 -8.48
CA ASN A 26 12.38 -6.09 -7.16
C ASN A 26 12.41 -7.18 -6.11
N LYS A 27 13.60 -7.48 -5.59
CA LYS A 27 13.78 -8.57 -4.63
C LYS A 27 13.41 -8.20 -3.21
N GLN A 28 13.14 -6.93 -2.93
CA GLN A 28 12.89 -6.43 -1.57
C GLN A 28 11.62 -5.61 -1.54
N LEU A 29 10.51 -6.28 -1.78
CA LEU A 29 9.20 -5.66 -1.64
C LEU A 29 8.74 -5.76 -0.18
N LYS A 30 8.14 -4.67 0.30
CA LYS A 30 7.50 -4.57 1.60
C LYS A 30 6.09 -4.08 1.41
N THR A 31 5.28 -4.21 2.44
CA THR A 31 3.98 -3.56 2.46
C THR A 31 3.81 -2.82 3.80
N THR A 32 2.66 -2.21 4.00
CA THR A 32 2.35 -1.49 5.23
C THR A 32 1.33 -2.28 6.06
N ALA A 33 1.27 -1.99 7.35
CA ALA A 33 0.24 -2.56 8.23
C ALA A 33 -1.17 -2.21 7.74
N ILE A 34 -1.33 -1.03 7.14
CA ILE A 34 -2.61 -0.58 6.60
C ILE A 34 -3.01 -1.40 5.38
N SER A 35 -2.09 -1.57 4.42
CA SER A 35 -2.35 -2.39 3.23
C SER A 35 -2.58 -3.85 3.60
N SER A 36 -1.85 -4.38 4.57
CA SER A 36 -2.08 -5.73 5.07
C SER A 36 -3.49 -5.88 5.64
N ALA A 37 -3.94 -4.90 6.44
CA ALA A 37 -5.28 -4.92 7.02
C ALA A 37 -6.36 -4.88 5.94
N GLU A 38 -6.22 -4.00 4.94
CA GLU A 38 -7.17 -3.92 3.83
C GLU A 38 -7.20 -5.20 3.02
N PHE A 39 -6.03 -5.76 2.72
CA PHE A 39 -5.90 -6.98 1.94
C PHE A 39 -6.58 -8.17 2.64
N LEU A 40 -6.30 -8.35 3.94
CA LEU A 40 -6.89 -9.42 4.73
C LEU A 40 -8.39 -9.24 4.93
N TYR A 41 -8.84 -8.00 5.13
CA TYR A 41 -10.27 -7.72 5.24
C TYR A 41 -11.01 -8.05 3.93
N SER A 42 -10.43 -7.68 2.80
CA SER A 42 -10.98 -8.02 1.48
C SER A 42 -11.10 -9.53 1.32
N ALA A 43 -10.09 -10.28 1.76
CA ALA A 43 -10.12 -11.74 1.69
C ALA A 43 -11.21 -12.35 2.59
N LYS A 44 -11.44 -11.77 3.78
CA LYS A 44 -12.51 -12.22 4.69
C LYS A 44 -13.90 -12.00 4.10
N ARG A 45 -14.07 -10.99 3.28
CA ARG A 45 -15.35 -10.69 2.64
C ARG A 45 -15.66 -11.59 1.45
N SER A 46 -14.67 -12.35 0.97
CA SER A 46 -14.87 -13.24 -0.18
C SER A 46 -15.72 -14.44 0.21
N ASP A 47 -16.65 -14.80 -0.67
CA ASP A 47 -17.47 -16.02 -0.53
C ASP A 47 -16.75 -17.26 -1.06
N LYS A 48 -15.60 -17.08 -1.70
CA LYS A 48 -14.83 -18.19 -2.26
C LYS A 48 -14.13 -18.96 -1.14
N LYS A 49 -14.16 -20.30 -1.27
CA LYS A 49 -13.55 -21.18 -0.29
C LYS A 49 -12.03 -20.98 -0.23
N ASN A 50 -11.50 -20.96 0.99
CA ASN A 50 -10.06 -20.90 1.27
C ASN A 50 -9.34 -19.61 0.85
N VAL A 51 -10.06 -18.57 0.42
CA VAL A 51 -9.41 -17.33 -0.01
C VAL A 51 -8.67 -16.67 1.15
N TYR A 52 -9.27 -16.64 2.34
CA TYR A 52 -8.63 -16.02 3.49
C TYR A 52 -7.35 -16.75 3.91
N GLU A 53 -7.40 -18.07 3.98
CA GLU A 53 -6.23 -18.87 4.38
C GLU A 53 -5.08 -18.72 3.39
N ILE A 54 -5.39 -18.69 2.10
CA ILE A 54 -4.39 -18.47 1.05
C ILE A 54 -3.82 -17.06 1.15
N SER A 55 -4.68 -16.06 1.36
CA SER A 55 -4.28 -14.66 1.47
C SER A 55 -3.41 -14.41 2.71
N GLU A 56 -3.74 -15.04 3.84
CA GLU A 56 -2.95 -14.92 5.05
C GLU A 56 -1.54 -15.49 4.85
N LYS A 57 -1.41 -16.61 4.17
CA LYS A 57 -0.09 -17.19 3.85
C LYS A 57 0.68 -16.30 2.89
N PHE A 58 -0.01 -15.75 1.88
CA PHE A 58 0.59 -14.88 0.87
C PHE A 58 1.18 -13.62 1.50
N ILE A 59 0.42 -12.95 2.36
CA ILE A 59 0.86 -11.69 2.95
C ILE A 59 2.11 -11.86 3.84
N ARG A 60 2.33 -13.05 4.38
CA ARG A 60 3.48 -13.32 5.23
C ARG A 60 4.81 -13.34 4.49
N PHE A 61 4.79 -13.35 3.15
CA PHE A 61 6.01 -13.22 2.36
C PHE A 61 6.55 -11.79 2.34
N PHE A 62 5.77 -10.81 2.79
CA PHE A 62 6.16 -9.41 2.74
C PHE A 62 6.49 -8.92 4.15
N PRO A 63 7.67 -8.31 4.34
CA PRO A 63 7.90 -7.52 5.56
C PRO A 63 6.85 -6.40 5.64
N VAL A 64 6.37 -6.13 6.84
CA VAL A 64 5.29 -5.18 7.08
C VAL A 64 5.82 -3.99 7.88
N LEU A 65 5.70 -2.80 7.30
CA LEU A 65 6.06 -1.56 7.99
C LEU A 65 4.89 -1.11 8.88
N PRO A 66 5.16 -0.80 10.15
CA PRO A 66 4.10 -0.35 11.05
C PRO A 66 3.72 1.11 10.81
N PHE A 67 2.54 1.47 11.29
CA PHE A 67 2.17 2.86 11.47
C PHE A 67 2.66 3.29 12.85
N ASP A 68 3.85 3.89 12.90
CA ASP A 68 4.49 4.28 14.16
C ASP A 68 4.23 5.75 14.53
N ALA A 69 4.84 6.22 15.62
CA ALA A 69 4.66 7.59 16.09
C ALA A 69 5.11 8.62 15.04
N GLU A 70 6.21 8.35 14.32
CA GLU A 70 6.69 9.26 13.29
C GLU A 70 5.75 9.26 12.08
N SER A 71 5.16 8.11 11.75
CA SER A 71 4.12 8.03 10.71
C SER A 71 2.91 8.91 11.07
N ALA A 72 2.55 8.98 12.33
CA ALA A 72 1.45 9.82 12.79
C ALA A 72 1.73 11.31 12.55
N VAL A 73 2.97 11.75 12.78
CA VAL A 73 3.38 13.14 12.50
C VAL A 73 3.28 13.42 11.00
N VAL A 74 3.80 12.53 10.16
CA VAL A 74 3.73 12.68 8.70
C VAL A 74 2.28 12.67 8.22
N TYR A 75 1.46 11.78 8.77
CA TYR A 75 0.04 11.73 8.44
C TYR A 75 -0.67 13.07 8.70
N ALA A 76 -0.42 13.66 9.86
CA ALA A 76 -1.03 14.94 10.22
C ALA A 76 -0.68 16.04 9.22
N LEU A 77 0.56 16.07 8.73
CA LEU A 77 1.00 17.02 7.70
C LEU A 77 0.29 16.78 6.37
N ILE A 78 0.21 15.52 5.92
CA ILE A 78 -0.46 15.16 4.67
C ILE A 78 -1.93 15.52 4.73
N ALA A 79 -2.62 15.05 5.74
CA ALA A 79 -4.06 15.22 5.88
C ALA A 79 -4.43 16.70 6.00
N HIS A 80 -3.66 17.47 6.74
CA HIS A 80 -3.87 18.92 6.87
C HIS A 80 -3.69 19.62 5.52
N SER A 81 -2.62 19.30 4.81
CA SER A 81 -2.32 19.89 3.50
C SER A 81 -3.45 19.58 2.50
N LEU A 82 -3.91 18.33 2.43
CA LEU A 82 -4.98 17.93 1.51
C LEU A 82 -6.34 18.52 1.90
N SER A 83 -6.61 18.72 3.19
CA SER A 83 -7.87 19.32 3.64
C SER A 83 -8.04 20.75 3.15
N ARG A 84 -6.97 21.42 2.76
CA ARG A 84 -6.97 22.78 2.25
C ARG A 84 -7.09 22.87 0.72
N THR A 85 -7.26 21.74 0.07
CA THR A 85 -7.42 21.64 -1.39
C THR A 85 -8.71 20.91 -1.71
N ASP A 86 -9.10 20.94 -2.99
CA ASP A 86 -10.23 20.14 -3.48
C ASP A 86 -9.83 18.71 -3.80
N ARG A 87 -8.63 18.32 -3.47
CA ARG A 87 -8.08 16.99 -3.76
C ARG A 87 -8.28 16.08 -2.57
N HIS A 88 -9.04 15.02 -2.76
CA HIS A 88 -9.38 14.08 -1.70
C HIS A 88 -8.89 12.70 -2.07
N ILE A 89 -8.28 12.04 -1.09
CA ILE A 89 -7.99 10.62 -1.14
C ILE A 89 -8.54 9.97 0.13
N SER A 90 -8.67 8.65 0.14
CA SER A 90 -9.19 7.97 1.32
C SER A 90 -8.22 8.11 2.50
N THR A 91 -8.76 8.01 3.70
CA THR A 91 -7.94 8.04 4.92
C THR A 91 -6.91 6.92 4.91
N PHE A 92 -7.28 5.72 4.47
CA PHE A 92 -6.34 4.61 4.38
C PHE A 92 -5.19 4.90 3.43
N ASP A 93 -5.46 5.52 2.28
CA ASP A 93 -4.41 5.93 1.34
C ASP A 93 -3.48 6.98 1.95
N GLU A 94 -4.03 7.92 2.71
CA GLU A 94 -3.22 8.89 3.44
C GLU A 94 -2.29 8.21 4.46
N LEU A 95 -2.81 7.21 5.17
CA LEU A 95 -2.02 6.45 6.15
C LEU A 95 -0.90 5.63 5.46
N ILE A 96 -1.22 5.00 4.34
CA ILE A 96 -0.22 4.26 3.54
C ILE A 96 0.89 5.22 3.06
N ALA A 97 0.50 6.36 2.51
CA ALA A 97 1.44 7.37 2.04
C ALA A 97 2.31 7.90 3.19
N ALA A 98 1.74 8.09 4.37
CA ALA A 98 2.48 8.54 5.54
C ALA A 98 3.58 7.55 5.92
N ILE A 99 3.29 6.25 5.88
CA ILE A 99 4.29 5.22 6.16
C ILE A 99 5.41 5.27 5.10
N ALA A 100 5.05 5.39 3.83
CA ALA A 100 6.03 5.45 2.74
C ALA A 100 6.95 6.66 2.88
N LEU A 101 6.39 7.85 3.13
CA LEU A 101 7.17 9.07 3.34
C LEU A 101 8.04 8.98 4.59
N ARG A 102 7.49 8.45 5.68
CA ARG A 102 8.21 8.27 6.94
C ARG A 102 9.47 7.43 6.74
N ASN A 103 9.40 6.42 5.88
CA ASN A 103 10.51 5.51 5.62
C ASN A 103 11.35 5.91 4.41
N ASN A 104 10.98 7.01 3.76
CA ASN A 104 11.66 7.50 2.56
C ASN A 104 11.80 6.42 1.49
N GLU A 105 10.73 5.68 1.24
CA GLU A 105 10.70 4.61 0.26
C GLU A 105 9.62 4.86 -0.79
N PRO A 106 9.86 4.44 -2.05
CA PRO A 106 8.86 4.60 -3.09
C PRO A 106 7.67 3.66 -2.88
N LEU A 107 6.51 4.07 -3.38
CA LEU A 107 5.28 3.30 -3.34
C LEU A 107 4.94 2.81 -4.74
N VAL A 108 4.79 1.49 -4.89
CA VAL A 108 4.30 0.88 -6.12
C VAL A 108 2.78 0.88 -6.07
N THR A 109 2.16 1.52 -7.05
CA THR A 109 0.70 1.59 -7.13
C THR A 109 0.26 1.85 -8.56
N ARG A 110 -0.92 1.34 -8.93
CA ARG A 110 -1.59 1.74 -10.16
C ARG A 110 -2.60 2.88 -9.92
N ASP A 111 -2.81 3.23 -8.66
CA ASP A 111 -3.77 4.27 -8.28
C ASP A 111 -3.14 5.65 -8.39
N GLN A 112 -3.60 6.44 -9.35
CA GLN A 112 -3.09 7.78 -9.61
C GLN A 112 -3.49 8.80 -8.54
N HIS A 113 -4.43 8.48 -7.65
CA HIS A 113 -4.84 9.39 -6.58
C HIS A 113 -3.69 9.73 -5.64
N PHE A 114 -2.70 8.84 -5.50
CA PHE A 114 -1.50 9.11 -4.69
C PHE A 114 -0.64 10.26 -5.22
N ALA A 115 -0.79 10.64 -6.49
CA ALA A 115 0.03 11.68 -7.10
C ALA A 115 -0.19 13.07 -6.49
N VAL A 116 -1.30 13.27 -5.77
CA VAL A 116 -1.58 14.54 -5.09
C VAL A 116 -0.72 14.75 -3.84
N ILE A 117 -0.02 13.72 -3.39
CA ILE A 117 0.79 13.78 -2.17
C ILE A 117 2.20 14.24 -2.52
N GLU A 118 2.55 15.44 -2.04
CA GLU A 118 3.85 16.01 -2.29
C GLU A 118 4.96 15.19 -1.63
N GLY A 119 6.04 14.97 -2.37
CA GLY A 119 7.22 14.26 -1.87
C GLY A 119 7.13 12.74 -1.94
N LEU A 120 5.96 12.19 -2.28
CA LEU A 120 5.80 10.75 -2.43
C LEU A 120 6.31 10.30 -3.79
N ASN A 121 7.26 9.36 -3.77
CA ASN A 121 7.82 8.79 -4.99
C ASN A 121 6.98 7.59 -5.40
N LEU A 122 6.36 7.67 -6.57
CA LEU A 122 5.48 6.61 -7.08
C LEU A 122 6.14 5.81 -8.18
N ILE A 123 5.94 4.51 -8.14
CA ILE A 123 6.31 3.58 -9.22
C ILE A 123 5.01 2.99 -9.75
N ALA A 124 4.70 3.29 -11.01
CA ALA A 124 3.50 2.78 -11.66
C ALA A 124 3.72 1.38 -12.22
N TYR A 125 2.62 0.64 -12.33
CA TYR A 125 2.65 -0.65 -13.01
C TYR A 125 1.38 -0.88 -13.80
#